data_42bb44054ac103310f73e35abf0e7a40
#
_entry.id   42bb44054ac103310f73e35abf0e7a40
#
_cell.length_a   1.000
_cell.length_b   1.000
_cell.length_c   1.000
_cell.angle_alpha   90.00
_cell.angle_beta   90.00
_cell.angle_gamma   90.00
#
_symmetry.space_group_name_H-M   'P 1'
#
loop_
_entity.id
_entity.type
_entity.pdbx_description
1 polymer ?
#
loop_
_entity_poly.entity_id
_entity_poly.type
_entity_poly.pdbx_seq_one_letter_code
_entity_poly.pdbx_strand_id
1 'polypeptide(L)'
;MTRLLQYDVWKSVIAKFEKDEIITVVPTEANLGGLLIDMHGIKGFIPLSQLAPIHYPRVEDGDQEAIFDKLLELIGQEIKVRVINIDEEDRRIILSEREALKEEREKVLAELEVGKVFDGVVSGISSYGLFVTIGGTVEGLVHISEITYGHVNDIDRLGKIGDKMQVKVIGLENGKISLSSKQLKGDPWSELPKKYKVGDIIEGEIIRFVPYGVFVRVFDDINGLVHLSELSQKAVNNPNEIVKLGQIVKAKLILIDPKNRKIGLSMKHLEEKAEGETTKKAPKAKEVTEDAE
;
A
#
# COMPACT_ATOMS: atom_id res chain seq x y z
N MET A 1 -27.51 43.51 13.29
CA MET A 1 -26.45 42.70 13.95
C MET A 1 -25.45 42.09 12.96
N THR A 2 -25.88 41.56 11.82
CA THR A 2 -25.06 40.85 10.83
C THR A 2 -23.96 41.66 10.15
N ARG A 3 -24.20 42.94 9.81
CA ARG A 3 -23.22 43.82 9.11
C ARG A 3 -22.00 44.22 9.96
N LEU A 4 -22.18 44.45 11.25
CA LEU A 4 -21.09 44.79 12.17
C LEU A 4 -20.15 43.58 12.38
N LEU A 5 -20.73 42.39 12.57
CA LEU A 5 -19.95 41.13 12.68
C LEU A 5 -19.14 40.82 11.40
N GLN A 6 -19.72 41.06 10.22
CA GLN A 6 -19.00 40.85 8.94
C GLN A 6 -17.84 41.87 8.80
N TYR A 7 -18.00 43.11 9.25
CA TYR A 7 -16.94 44.12 9.19
C TYR A 7 -15.76 43.75 10.12
N ASP A 8 -16.07 43.29 11.33
CA ASP A 8 -15.05 42.89 12.32
C ASP A 8 -14.30 41.63 11.86
N VAL A 9 -15.01 40.63 11.28
CA VAL A 9 -14.38 39.43 10.71
C VAL A 9 -13.51 39.83 9.53
N TRP A 10 -13.97 40.70 8.63
CA TRP A 10 -13.19 41.16 7.48
C TRP A 10 -11.89 41.85 7.91
N LYS A 11 -11.95 42.76 8.87
CA LYS A 11 -10.74 43.39 9.44
C LYS A 11 -9.79 42.40 10.08
N SER A 12 -10.33 41.39 10.79
CA SER A 12 -9.53 40.32 11.40
C SER A 12 -8.82 39.52 10.35
N VAL A 13 -9.46 39.18 9.23
CA VAL A 13 -8.85 38.42 8.13
C VAL A 13 -7.76 39.23 7.43
N ILE A 14 -8.00 40.55 7.17
CA ILE A 14 -6.97 41.41 6.60
C ILE A 14 -5.76 41.51 7.54
N ALA A 15 -5.98 41.73 8.84
CA ALA A 15 -4.89 41.79 9.80
C ALA A 15 -4.07 40.49 9.88
N LYS A 16 -4.72 39.34 9.73
CA LYS A 16 -4.05 38.04 9.67
C LYS A 16 -3.30 37.83 8.34
N PHE A 17 -3.83 38.31 7.23
CA PHE A 17 -3.15 38.33 5.95
C PHE A 17 -1.88 39.19 6.00
N GLU A 18 -1.96 40.42 6.54
CA GLU A 18 -0.79 41.31 6.69
C GLU A 18 0.30 40.71 7.60
N LYS A 19 -0.08 39.92 8.60
CA LYS A 19 0.83 39.28 9.54
C LYS A 19 1.26 37.86 9.09
N ASP A 20 0.76 37.39 7.95
CA ASP A 20 1.03 36.06 7.43
C ASP A 20 0.65 34.92 8.41
N GLU A 21 -0.42 35.14 9.20
CA GLU A 21 -0.87 34.21 10.24
C GLU A 21 -1.66 33.02 9.66
N ILE A 22 -1.47 31.84 10.28
CA ILE A 22 -2.25 30.64 9.98
C ILE A 22 -3.62 30.76 10.67
N ILE A 23 -4.68 30.46 9.91
CA ILE A 23 -6.05 30.40 10.40
C ILE A 23 -6.60 28.96 10.26
N THR A 24 -7.46 28.56 11.21
CA THR A 24 -8.22 27.34 11.11
C THR A 24 -9.60 27.64 10.56
N VAL A 25 -9.99 26.91 9.52
CA VAL A 25 -11.28 27.09 8.85
C VAL A 25 -11.97 25.74 8.68
N VAL A 26 -13.30 25.78 8.56
CA VAL A 26 -14.11 24.58 8.32
C VAL A 26 -14.83 24.76 6.98
N PRO A 27 -14.55 23.91 5.98
CA PRO A 27 -15.26 23.93 4.71
C PRO A 27 -16.75 23.63 4.90
N THR A 28 -17.59 24.41 4.22
CA THR A 28 -19.06 24.29 4.27
C THR A 28 -19.61 23.63 3.01
N GLU A 29 -18.96 23.85 1.88
CA GLU A 29 -19.36 23.32 0.58
C GLU A 29 -18.13 22.89 -0.23
N ALA A 30 -18.32 22.04 -1.20
CA ALA A 30 -17.30 21.63 -2.17
C ALA A 30 -17.78 21.84 -3.61
N ASN A 31 -16.86 22.12 -4.51
CA ASN A 31 -17.09 22.07 -5.95
C ASN A 31 -15.89 21.44 -6.66
N LEU A 32 -15.98 21.22 -7.97
CA LEU A 32 -14.91 20.60 -8.76
C LEU A 32 -13.59 21.40 -8.76
N GLY A 33 -13.60 22.66 -8.38
CA GLY A 33 -12.42 23.51 -8.30
C GLY A 33 -11.76 23.52 -6.93
N GLY A 34 -12.46 23.11 -5.85
CA GLY A 34 -11.95 23.15 -4.48
C GLY A 34 -13.03 23.25 -3.42
N LEU A 35 -12.63 23.71 -2.24
CA LEU A 35 -13.48 23.83 -1.06
C LEU A 35 -13.95 25.29 -0.86
N LEU A 36 -15.20 25.44 -0.51
CA LEU A 36 -15.83 26.71 -0.16
C LEU A 36 -16.01 26.80 1.35
N ILE A 37 -15.76 28.00 1.87
CA ILE A 37 -15.82 28.30 3.30
C ILE A 37 -16.68 29.54 3.49
N ASP A 38 -17.59 29.51 4.44
CA ASP A 38 -18.33 30.68 4.87
C ASP A 38 -17.84 31.14 6.25
N MET A 39 -17.21 32.31 6.27
CA MET A 39 -16.78 32.99 7.49
C MET A 39 -17.72 34.16 7.79
N HIS A 40 -18.90 33.87 8.29
CA HIS A 40 -19.94 34.88 8.63
C HIS A 40 -20.32 35.80 7.45
N GLY A 41 -20.50 35.19 6.26
CA GLY A 41 -20.89 35.89 5.03
C GLY A 41 -19.72 36.42 4.19
N ILE A 42 -18.48 36.09 4.57
CA ILE A 42 -17.28 36.26 3.76
C ILE A 42 -16.98 34.91 3.09
N LYS A 43 -16.89 34.93 1.77
CA LYS A 43 -16.65 33.68 1.01
C LYS A 43 -15.16 33.42 0.88
N GLY A 44 -14.70 32.32 1.51
CA GLY A 44 -13.37 31.78 1.35
C GLY A 44 -13.37 30.65 0.32
N PHE A 45 -12.29 30.52 -0.42
CA PHE A 45 -12.10 29.44 -1.40
C PHE A 45 -10.69 28.86 -1.27
N ILE A 46 -10.61 27.54 -1.17
CA ILE A 46 -9.35 26.77 -1.24
C ILE A 46 -9.34 26.04 -2.58
N PRO A 47 -8.56 26.49 -3.56
CA PRO A 47 -8.39 25.76 -4.83
C PRO A 47 -7.80 24.35 -4.59
N LEU A 48 -8.13 23.38 -5.43
CA LEU A 48 -7.54 22.02 -5.38
C LEU A 48 -6.01 22.05 -5.34
N SER A 49 -5.40 22.92 -6.14
CA SER A 49 -3.93 23.08 -6.22
C SER A 49 -3.30 23.59 -4.91
N GLN A 50 -4.11 24.15 -4.00
CA GLN A 50 -3.68 24.72 -2.73
C GLN A 50 -3.98 23.82 -1.53
N LEU A 51 -4.56 22.64 -1.74
CA LEU A 51 -4.72 21.62 -0.71
C LEU A 51 -3.39 20.92 -0.42
N ALA A 52 -3.22 20.46 0.82
CA ALA A 52 -2.09 19.61 1.20
C ALA A 52 -2.14 18.27 0.46
N PRO A 53 -0.99 17.59 0.28
CA PRO A 53 -0.94 16.29 -0.41
C PRO A 53 -1.87 15.22 0.18
N ILE A 54 -2.09 15.25 1.49
CA ILE A 54 -2.97 14.32 2.19
C ILE A 54 -4.45 14.54 1.88
N HIS A 55 -4.86 15.80 1.59
CA HIS A 55 -6.23 16.18 1.26
C HIS A 55 -6.47 16.32 -0.25
N TYR A 56 -5.42 16.25 -1.05
CA TYR A 56 -5.54 16.36 -2.50
C TYR A 56 -6.23 15.10 -3.07
N PRO A 57 -7.37 15.25 -3.78
CA PRO A 57 -8.10 14.11 -4.34
C PRO A 57 -7.33 13.49 -5.50
N ARG A 58 -6.67 12.36 -5.25
CA ARG A 58 -6.03 11.56 -6.31
C ARG A 58 -7.02 10.52 -6.79
N VAL A 59 -7.35 10.59 -8.06
CA VAL A 59 -8.22 9.65 -8.75
C VAL A 59 -7.53 9.22 -10.05
N GLU A 60 -7.72 7.97 -10.44
CA GLU A 60 -7.31 7.49 -11.76
C GLU A 60 -8.24 8.07 -12.82
N ASP A 61 -7.69 8.32 -14.01
CA ASP A 61 -8.41 8.83 -15.19
C ASP A 61 -9.12 10.18 -15.06
N GLY A 62 -8.87 10.96 -13.98
CA GLY A 62 -9.46 12.29 -13.82
C GLY A 62 -10.98 12.29 -13.61
N ASP A 63 -11.51 11.21 -13.02
CA ASP A 63 -12.93 11.08 -12.71
C ASP A 63 -13.39 12.22 -11.78
N GLN A 64 -14.23 13.10 -12.33
CA GLN A 64 -14.72 14.28 -11.65
C GLN A 64 -15.67 13.94 -10.49
N GLU A 65 -16.44 12.85 -10.59
CA GLU A 65 -17.33 12.41 -9.51
C GLU A 65 -16.51 11.93 -8.32
N ALA A 66 -15.50 11.12 -8.57
CA ALA A 66 -14.60 10.64 -7.51
C ALA A 66 -13.76 11.76 -6.87
N ILE A 67 -13.40 12.80 -7.62
CA ILE A 67 -12.77 14.02 -7.06
C ILE A 67 -13.74 14.72 -6.12
N PHE A 68 -14.98 14.89 -6.57
CA PHE A 68 -16.01 15.58 -5.80
C PHE A 68 -16.34 14.84 -4.50
N ASP A 69 -16.50 13.51 -4.55
CA ASP A 69 -16.77 12.68 -3.37
C ASP A 69 -15.67 12.82 -2.31
N LYS A 70 -14.41 12.80 -2.72
CA LYS A 70 -13.28 13.02 -1.79
C LYS A 70 -13.26 14.42 -1.18
N LEU A 71 -13.69 15.42 -1.92
CA LEU A 71 -13.82 16.79 -1.36
C LEU A 71 -14.98 16.89 -0.38
N LEU A 72 -16.06 16.15 -0.58
CA LEU A 72 -17.18 16.08 0.36
C LEU A 72 -16.75 15.51 1.71
N GLU A 73 -15.81 14.57 1.75
CA GLU A 73 -15.25 14.01 3.00
C GLU A 73 -14.53 15.06 3.86
N LEU A 74 -14.05 16.15 3.26
CA LEU A 74 -13.36 17.22 3.96
C LEU A 74 -14.32 18.27 4.54
N ILE A 75 -15.60 18.25 4.18
CA ILE A 75 -16.60 19.15 4.72
C ILE A 75 -16.78 18.90 6.21
N GLY A 76 -16.76 19.97 7.00
CA GLY A 76 -16.89 19.88 8.45
C GLY A 76 -15.59 19.57 9.20
N GLN A 77 -14.48 19.31 8.49
CA GLN A 77 -13.17 19.10 9.10
C GLN A 77 -12.43 20.44 9.31
N GLU A 78 -11.64 20.55 10.36
CA GLU A 78 -10.80 21.72 10.60
C GLU A 78 -9.54 21.65 9.74
N ILE A 79 -9.36 22.64 8.86
CA ILE A 79 -8.20 22.77 7.99
C ILE A 79 -7.42 24.02 8.34
N LYS A 80 -6.12 23.91 8.53
CA LYS A 80 -5.20 25.03 8.73
C LYS A 80 -4.85 25.64 7.39
N VAL A 81 -5.09 26.91 7.22
CA VAL A 81 -4.86 27.62 5.95
C VAL A 81 -4.20 28.97 6.19
N ARG A 82 -3.57 29.48 5.15
CA ARG A 82 -3.05 30.84 5.08
C ARG A 82 -3.78 31.61 3.98
N VAL A 83 -4.04 32.88 4.18
CA VAL A 83 -4.65 33.70 3.16
C VAL A 83 -3.60 34.06 2.11
N ILE A 84 -3.88 33.79 0.83
CA ILE A 84 -2.97 34.10 -0.28
C ILE A 84 -3.38 35.36 -0.99
N ASN A 85 -4.69 35.55 -1.15
CA ASN A 85 -5.23 36.71 -1.87
C ASN A 85 -6.56 37.12 -1.29
N ILE A 86 -6.81 38.44 -1.29
CA ILE A 86 -8.04 39.06 -0.85
C ILE A 86 -8.58 39.92 -2.00
N ASP A 87 -9.82 39.62 -2.39
CA ASP A 87 -10.59 40.45 -3.31
C ASP A 87 -11.59 41.26 -2.50
N GLU A 88 -11.30 42.58 -2.35
CA GLU A 88 -12.11 43.50 -1.56
C GLU A 88 -13.43 43.84 -2.25
N GLU A 89 -13.47 43.85 -3.59
CA GLU A 89 -14.65 44.21 -4.36
C GLU A 89 -15.73 43.14 -4.23
N ASP A 90 -15.33 41.87 -4.45
CA ASP A 90 -16.23 40.68 -4.39
C ASP A 90 -16.32 40.08 -2.97
N ARG A 91 -15.53 40.59 -2.02
CA ARG A 91 -15.38 40.04 -0.66
C ARG A 91 -15.07 38.54 -0.67
N ARG A 92 -14.16 38.19 -1.53
CA ARG A 92 -13.66 36.80 -1.66
C ARG A 92 -12.24 36.68 -1.15
N ILE A 93 -11.95 35.55 -0.54
CA ILE A 93 -10.63 35.26 0.01
C ILE A 93 -10.15 33.95 -0.59
N ILE A 94 -8.92 33.93 -1.13
CA ILE A 94 -8.28 32.72 -1.58
C ILE A 94 -7.35 32.24 -0.47
N LEU A 95 -7.53 30.98 -0.09
CA LEU A 95 -6.85 30.34 1.01
C LEU A 95 -5.96 29.20 0.50
N SER A 96 -4.87 28.92 1.22
CA SER A 96 -3.94 27.83 0.92
C SER A 96 -3.60 27.03 2.17
N GLU A 97 -3.84 25.77 2.12
CA GLU A 97 -3.34 24.82 3.10
C GLU A 97 -1.83 24.57 2.90
N ARG A 98 -1.38 24.53 1.66
CA ARG A 98 0.05 24.33 1.31
C ARG A 98 0.94 25.43 1.87
N GLU A 99 0.51 26.69 1.81
CA GLU A 99 1.28 27.81 2.38
C GLU A 99 1.24 27.79 3.91
N ALA A 100 0.13 27.36 4.53
CA ALA A 100 0.06 27.20 5.98
C ALA A 100 1.05 26.13 6.49
N LEU A 101 1.28 25.08 5.71
CA LEU A 101 2.16 23.97 6.05
C LEU A 101 3.59 24.13 5.51
N LYS A 102 3.93 25.26 4.92
CA LYS A 102 5.24 25.50 4.28
C LYS A 102 6.41 25.33 5.24
N GLU A 103 6.32 25.91 6.43
CA GLU A 103 7.38 25.80 7.45
C GLU A 103 7.55 24.35 7.94
N GLU A 104 6.46 23.63 8.14
CA GLU A 104 6.50 22.22 8.50
C GLU A 104 7.10 21.37 7.36
N ARG A 105 6.73 21.69 6.14
CA ARG A 105 7.29 21.04 4.94
C ARG A 105 8.79 21.30 4.81
N GLU A 106 9.27 22.52 5.03
CA GLU A 106 10.70 22.87 4.98
C GLU A 106 11.48 22.12 6.06
N LYS A 107 10.94 21.96 7.26
CA LYS A 107 11.57 21.14 8.32
C LYS A 107 11.67 19.68 7.91
N VAL A 108 10.60 19.10 7.41
CA VAL A 108 10.61 17.70 6.92
C VAL A 108 11.62 17.54 5.77
N LEU A 109 11.65 18.48 4.81
CA LEU A 109 12.60 18.47 3.70
C LEU A 109 14.06 18.57 4.16
N ALA A 110 14.33 19.37 5.19
CA ALA A 110 15.67 19.51 5.77
C ALA A 110 16.15 18.22 6.49
N GLU A 111 15.22 17.42 6.99
CA GLU A 111 15.51 16.14 7.63
C GLU A 111 15.62 14.98 6.64
N LEU A 112 15.16 15.18 5.39
CA LEU A 112 15.18 14.15 4.36
C LEU A 112 16.61 13.92 3.86
N GLU A 113 17.14 12.75 4.19
CA GLU A 113 18.43 12.25 3.70
C GLU A 113 18.24 10.84 3.13
N VAL A 114 18.99 10.54 2.07
CA VAL A 114 19.00 9.18 1.50
C VAL A 114 19.49 8.20 2.56
N GLY A 115 18.69 7.16 2.76
CA GLY A 115 18.95 6.13 3.77
C GLY A 115 18.15 6.27 5.06
N LYS A 116 17.60 7.44 5.37
CA LYS A 116 16.73 7.64 6.55
C LYS A 116 15.37 6.97 6.37
N VAL A 117 14.81 6.58 7.51
CA VAL A 117 13.47 5.92 7.61
C VAL A 117 12.49 6.89 8.22
N PHE A 118 11.32 6.97 7.65
CA PHE A 118 10.23 7.82 8.10
C PHE A 118 8.93 7.02 8.19
N ASP A 119 8.06 7.43 9.10
CA ASP A 119 6.67 6.99 9.12
C ASP A 119 5.87 7.84 8.14
N GLY A 120 5.15 7.19 7.25
CA GLY A 120 4.33 7.83 6.23
C GLY A 120 2.92 7.28 6.20
N VAL A 121 2.05 7.99 5.49
CA VAL A 121 0.66 7.60 5.25
C VAL A 121 0.44 7.52 3.74
N VAL A 122 -0.19 6.46 3.27
CA VAL A 122 -0.55 6.31 1.86
C VAL A 122 -1.58 7.37 1.50
N SER A 123 -1.20 8.32 0.65
CA SER A 123 -2.05 9.42 0.16
C SER A 123 -2.70 9.12 -1.20
N GLY A 124 -2.16 8.16 -1.94
CA GLY A 124 -2.72 7.80 -3.24
C GLY A 124 -2.14 6.50 -3.77
N ILE A 125 -2.88 5.88 -4.67
CA ILE A 125 -2.51 4.64 -5.36
C ILE A 125 -2.49 4.93 -6.84
N SER A 126 -1.51 4.40 -7.56
CA SER A 126 -1.42 4.47 -9.01
C SER A 126 -0.90 3.15 -9.59
N SER A 127 -1.08 2.91 -10.87
CA SER A 127 -0.63 1.69 -11.55
C SER A 127 0.88 1.42 -11.44
N TYR A 128 1.70 2.43 -11.14
CA TYR A 128 3.16 2.30 -11.01
C TYR A 128 3.66 2.36 -9.55
N GLY A 129 2.79 2.60 -8.56
CA GLY A 129 3.21 2.61 -7.14
C GLY A 129 2.27 3.34 -6.20
N LEU A 130 2.72 3.46 -4.94
CA LEU A 130 2.01 4.14 -3.88
C LEU A 130 2.61 5.54 -3.65
N PHE A 131 1.75 6.54 -3.52
CA PHE A 131 2.13 7.83 -3.01
C PHE A 131 2.05 7.82 -1.49
N VAL A 132 3.11 8.23 -0.83
CA VAL A 132 3.21 8.22 0.63
C VAL A 132 3.59 9.62 1.10
N THR A 133 2.79 10.16 2.00
CA THR A 133 3.03 11.46 2.62
C THR A 133 3.79 11.28 3.92
N ILE A 134 4.91 11.99 4.06
CA ILE A 134 5.77 12.04 5.23
C ILE A 134 5.49 13.35 5.96
N GLY A 135 5.27 13.29 7.28
CA GLY A 135 4.98 14.47 8.10
C GLY A 135 3.75 15.26 7.67
N GLY A 136 2.82 14.65 6.94
CA GLY A 136 1.59 15.29 6.45
C GLY A 136 1.77 16.32 5.31
N THR A 137 3.02 16.66 4.97
CA THR A 137 3.33 17.81 4.10
C THR A 137 4.17 17.47 2.88
N VAL A 138 4.99 16.44 2.96
CA VAL A 138 5.92 16.02 1.91
C VAL A 138 5.49 14.69 1.34
N GLU A 139 5.35 14.61 0.03
CA GLU A 139 4.93 13.41 -0.66
C GLU A 139 6.09 12.78 -1.42
N GLY A 140 6.22 11.45 -1.31
CA GLY A 140 7.15 10.63 -2.05
C GLY A 140 6.45 9.48 -2.75
N LEU A 141 7.13 8.88 -3.72
CA LEU A 141 6.66 7.73 -4.48
C LEU A 141 7.39 6.46 -4.03
N VAL A 142 6.64 5.45 -3.63
CA VAL A 142 7.10 4.07 -3.50
C VAL A 142 6.75 3.35 -4.78
N HIS A 143 7.71 3.18 -5.69
CA HIS A 143 7.49 2.45 -6.93
C HIS A 143 7.10 0.99 -6.64
N ILE A 144 6.31 0.36 -7.52
CA ILE A 144 5.82 -1.03 -7.34
C ILE A 144 6.96 -2.02 -7.04
N SER A 145 8.13 -1.85 -7.66
CA SER A 145 9.33 -2.66 -7.43
C SER A 145 10.00 -2.43 -6.08
N GLU A 146 9.63 -1.34 -5.38
CA GLU A 146 10.18 -0.94 -4.08
C GLU A 146 9.17 -1.14 -2.93
N ILE A 147 8.02 -1.74 -3.18
CA ILE A 147 7.03 -2.09 -2.16
C ILE A 147 7.37 -3.45 -1.54
N THR A 148 7.62 -4.45 -2.39
CA THR A 148 7.87 -5.84 -1.98
C THR A 148 8.90 -6.52 -2.88
N TYR A 149 9.47 -7.62 -2.40
CA TYR A 149 10.38 -8.47 -3.17
C TYR A 149 9.66 -9.44 -4.10
N GLY A 150 8.36 -9.66 -3.88
CA GLY A 150 7.51 -10.54 -4.69
C GLY A 150 6.99 -9.88 -5.97
N HIS A 151 6.34 -10.69 -6.80
CA HIS A 151 5.67 -10.19 -8.01
C HIS A 151 4.29 -9.65 -7.64
N VAL A 152 4.10 -8.35 -7.84
CA VAL A 152 2.85 -7.66 -7.54
C VAL A 152 1.94 -7.74 -8.77
N ASN A 153 0.83 -8.44 -8.66
CA ASN A 153 -0.20 -8.46 -9.70
C ASN A 153 -1.31 -7.45 -9.45
N ASP A 154 -1.43 -6.97 -8.20
CA ASP A 154 -2.53 -6.12 -7.76
C ASP A 154 -2.01 -5.17 -6.68
N ILE A 155 -1.94 -3.89 -6.99
CA ILE A 155 -1.40 -2.86 -6.08
C ILE A 155 -2.34 -2.61 -4.92
N ASP A 156 -3.65 -2.75 -5.12
CA ASP A 156 -4.67 -2.50 -4.10
C ASP A 156 -4.55 -3.44 -2.89
N ARG A 157 -3.87 -4.58 -3.07
CA ARG A 157 -3.55 -5.50 -1.97
C ARG A 157 -2.36 -5.08 -1.11
N LEU A 158 -1.54 -4.16 -1.59
CA LEU A 158 -0.30 -3.75 -0.92
C LEU A 158 -0.49 -2.57 0.03
N GLY A 159 -1.59 -1.87 -0.06
CA GLY A 159 -1.95 -0.77 0.83
C GLY A 159 -3.21 -0.06 0.37
N LYS A 160 -3.91 0.50 1.34
CA LYS A 160 -5.09 1.35 1.11
C LYS A 160 -4.75 2.79 1.42
N ILE A 161 -5.47 3.72 0.82
CA ILE A 161 -5.36 5.14 1.16
C ILE A 161 -5.66 5.30 2.66
N GLY A 162 -4.79 6.01 3.37
CA GLY A 162 -4.85 6.19 4.82
C GLY A 162 -4.02 5.19 5.64
N ASP A 163 -3.51 4.11 5.03
CA ASP A 163 -2.65 3.15 5.72
C ASP A 163 -1.33 3.78 6.14
N LYS A 164 -0.90 3.48 7.36
CA LYS A 164 0.42 3.89 7.86
C LYS A 164 1.46 2.87 7.44
N MET A 165 2.56 3.34 6.88
CA MET A 165 3.68 2.51 6.50
C MET A 165 5.02 3.18 6.77
N GLN A 166 6.01 2.39 7.12
CA GLN A 166 7.38 2.87 7.20
C GLN A 166 8.03 2.84 5.82
N VAL A 167 8.74 3.90 5.50
CA VAL A 167 9.43 4.06 4.22
C VAL A 167 10.85 4.58 4.43
N LYS A 168 11.77 4.10 3.60
CA LYS A 168 13.15 4.55 3.54
C LYS A 168 13.34 5.42 2.32
N VAL A 169 14.01 6.55 2.48
CA VAL A 169 14.37 7.42 1.36
C VAL A 169 15.49 6.78 0.55
N ILE A 170 15.26 6.56 -0.75
CA ILE A 170 16.25 5.95 -1.66
C ILE A 170 16.77 6.93 -2.71
N GLY A 171 16.09 8.05 -2.94
CA GLY A 171 16.53 9.07 -3.88
C GLY A 171 15.80 10.39 -3.68
N LEU A 172 16.52 11.48 -3.95
CA LEU A 172 16.04 12.86 -3.91
C LEU A 172 16.50 13.54 -5.20
N GLU A 173 15.67 13.50 -6.25
CA GLU A 173 16.03 14.05 -7.55
C GLU A 173 14.91 14.97 -8.09
N ASN A 174 15.28 16.15 -8.56
CA ASN A 174 14.37 17.10 -9.20
C ASN A 174 13.11 17.42 -8.38
N GLY A 175 13.23 17.47 -7.06
CA GLY A 175 12.08 17.69 -6.17
C GLY A 175 11.14 16.49 -6.02
N LYS A 176 11.51 15.34 -6.60
CA LYS A 176 10.79 14.07 -6.43
C LYS A 176 11.51 13.23 -5.38
N ILE A 177 10.74 12.64 -4.48
CA ILE A 177 11.23 11.80 -3.40
C ILE A 177 10.89 10.37 -3.73
N SER A 178 11.93 9.55 -3.92
CA SER A 178 11.80 8.12 -4.14
C SER A 178 11.93 7.40 -2.81
N LEU A 179 10.95 6.56 -2.51
CA LEU A 179 10.81 5.83 -1.26
C LEU A 179 10.82 4.33 -1.49
N SER A 180 11.23 3.57 -0.48
CA SER A 180 11.20 2.10 -0.50
C SER A 180 10.70 1.57 0.84
N SER A 181 9.72 0.70 0.84
CA SER A 181 9.34 -0.11 1.99
C SER A 181 10.06 -1.47 2.00
N LYS A 182 10.44 -1.96 0.83
CA LYS A 182 11.18 -3.18 0.61
C LYS A 182 12.53 -3.21 1.34
N GLN A 183 13.27 -2.08 1.31
CA GLN A 183 14.59 -2.00 1.97
C GLN A 183 14.54 -1.98 3.50
N LEU A 184 13.35 -1.85 4.10
CA LEU A 184 13.14 -1.97 5.55
C LEU A 184 13.01 -3.41 5.99
N LYS A 185 12.42 -4.25 5.14
CA LYS A 185 12.34 -5.69 5.32
C LYS A 185 13.65 -6.26 4.78
N GLY A 186 14.40 -6.98 5.59
CA GLY A 186 15.60 -7.67 5.11
C GLY A 186 15.30 -8.44 3.82
N ASP A 187 16.29 -8.62 2.95
CA ASP A 187 16.08 -9.37 1.72
C ASP A 187 15.73 -10.83 2.07
N PRO A 188 14.48 -11.29 1.85
CA PRO A 188 14.06 -12.63 2.21
C PRO A 188 14.85 -13.69 1.45
N TRP A 189 15.40 -13.36 0.26
CA TRP A 189 16.26 -14.25 -0.51
C TRP A 189 17.60 -14.54 0.17
N SER A 190 18.12 -13.61 0.96
CA SER A 190 19.34 -13.79 1.74
C SER A 190 19.13 -14.65 2.99
N GLU A 191 17.90 -14.68 3.52
CA GLU A 191 17.55 -15.47 4.70
C GLU A 191 17.07 -16.89 4.36
N LEU A 192 16.55 -17.09 3.17
CA LEU A 192 16.04 -18.40 2.71
C LEU A 192 17.02 -19.55 2.90
N PRO A 193 18.29 -19.45 2.44
CA PRO A 193 19.25 -20.56 2.59
C PRO A 193 19.65 -20.84 4.03
N LYS A 194 19.39 -19.89 4.94
CA LYS A 194 19.64 -20.06 6.39
C LYS A 194 18.52 -20.82 7.07
N LYS A 195 17.27 -20.61 6.61
CA LYS A 195 16.07 -21.19 7.20
C LYS A 195 15.68 -22.53 6.57
N TYR A 196 15.95 -22.71 5.27
CA TYR A 196 15.52 -23.85 4.49
C TYR A 196 16.63 -24.47 3.65
N LYS A 197 16.61 -25.77 3.53
CA LYS A 197 17.57 -26.54 2.73
C LYS A 197 16.86 -27.27 1.59
N VAL A 198 17.61 -27.55 0.54
CA VAL A 198 17.13 -28.45 -0.52
C VAL A 198 16.77 -29.79 0.10
N GLY A 199 15.56 -30.26 -0.15
CA GLY A 199 14.99 -31.45 0.45
C GLY A 199 13.90 -31.21 1.49
N ASP A 200 13.78 -30.01 2.04
CA ASP A 200 12.74 -29.65 3.01
C ASP A 200 11.35 -29.63 2.34
N ILE A 201 10.34 -29.98 3.12
CA ILE A 201 8.94 -29.94 2.72
C ILE A 201 8.34 -28.64 3.25
N ILE A 202 7.77 -27.86 2.35
CA ILE A 202 7.13 -26.58 2.67
C ILE A 202 5.69 -26.57 2.17
N GLU A 203 4.85 -25.82 2.84
CA GLU A 203 3.47 -25.56 2.41
C GLU A 203 3.42 -24.24 1.65
N GLY A 204 2.60 -24.18 0.60
CA GLY A 204 2.41 -22.97 -0.18
C GLY A 204 1.07 -22.96 -0.91
N GLU A 205 0.63 -21.77 -1.27
CA GLU A 205 -0.62 -21.52 -1.98
C GLU A 205 -0.38 -21.40 -3.48
N ILE A 206 -1.19 -22.04 -4.28
CA ILE A 206 -1.14 -21.93 -5.75
C ILE A 206 -1.72 -20.60 -6.17
N ILE A 207 -0.88 -19.75 -6.76
CA ILE A 207 -1.26 -18.37 -7.13
C ILE A 207 -1.45 -18.17 -8.63
N ARG A 208 -0.82 -19.00 -9.47
CA ARG A 208 -0.88 -18.81 -10.92
C ARG A 208 -0.49 -20.08 -11.69
N PHE A 209 -1.20 -20.33 -12.79
CA PHE A 209 -0.85 -21.34 -13.78
C PHE A 209 -0.06 -20.71 -14.94
N VAL A 210 0.93 -21.43 -15.41
CA VAL A 210 1.73 -21.08 -16.60
C VAL A 210 1.88 -22.32 -17.50
N PRO A 211 2.17 -22.17 -18.80
CA PRO A 211 2.25 -23.32 -19.72
C PRO A 211 3.26 -24.39 -19.32
N TYR A 212 4.29 -24.03 -18.54
CA TYR A 212 5.36 -24.92 -18.12
C TYR A 212 5.28 -25.34 -16.65
N GLY A 213 4.21 -24.96 -15.91
CA GLY A 213 4.07 -25.35 -14.50
C GLY A 213 3.11 -24.48 -13.70
N VAL A 214 3.35 -24.45 -12.39
CA VAL A 214 2.50 -23.75 -11.42
C VAL A 214 3.35 -22.90 -10.49
N PHE A 215 2.97 -21.65 -10.29
CA PHE A 215 3.57 -20.80 -9.25
C PHE A 215 2.88 -21.04 -7.93
N VAL A 216 3.69 -21.27 -6.91
CA VAL A 216 3.27 -21.52 -5.53
C VAL A 216 3.88 -20.43 -4.65
N ARG A 217 3.05 -19.70 -3.90
CA ARG A 217 3.50 -18.74 -2.87
C ARG A 217 4.00 -19.54 -1.67
N VAL A 218 5.27 -19.41 -1.38
CA VAL A 218 5.95 -20.19 -0.33
C VAL A 218 6.13 -19.35 0.93
N PHE A 219 6.44 -18.07 0.73
CA PHE A 219 6.60 -17.06 1.77
C PHE A 219 5.91 -15.78 1.30
N ASP A 220 5.71 -14.84 2.20
CA ASP A 220 4.95 -13.60 1.94
C ASP A 220 5.27 -12.94 0.59
N ASP A 221 6.56 -12.92 0.21
CA ASP A 221 7.04 -12.23 -0.97
C ASP A 221 7.79 -13.14 -1.96
N ILE A 222 7.80 -14.46 -1.76
CA ILE A 222 8.56 -15.40 -2.58
C ILE A 222 7.66 -16.47 -3.19
N ASN A 223 7.76 -16.59 -4.50
CA ASN A 223 7.06 -17.59 -5.27
C ASN A 223 8.05 -18.65 -5.76
N GLY A 224 7.70 -19.93 -5.57
CA GLY A 224 8.38 -21.07 -6.14
C GLY A 224 7.67 -21.57 -7.41
N LEU A 225 8.41 -22.21 -8.28
CA LEU A 225 7.87 -22.86 -9.48
C LEU A 225 7.86 -24.37 -9.29
N VAL A 226 6.70 -24.97 -9.46
CA VAL A 226 6.55 -26.42 -9.68
C VAL A 226 6.44 -26.65 -11.18
N HIS A 227 7.48 -27.21 -11.79
CA HIS A 227 7.45 -27.56 -13.22
C HIS A 227 6.42 -28.67 -13.49
N LEU A 228 5.85 -28.75 -14.69
CA LEU A 228 4.87 -29.79 -15.06
C LEU A 228 5.36 -31.22 -14.75
N SER A 229 6.64 -31.52 -15.00
CA SER A 229 7.26 -32.78 -14.68
C SER A 229 7.39 -33.10 -13.19
N GLU A 230 7.23 -32.09 -12.33
CA GLU A 230 7.36 -32.17 -10.88
C GLU A 230 6.01 -32.09 -10.15
N LEU A 231 4.90 -31.95 -10.88
CA LEU A 231 3.54 -31.89 -10.32
C LEU A 231 3.03 -33.26 -9.89
N SER A 232 3.24 -34.30 -10.73
CA SER A 232 2.82 -35.70 -10.47
C SER A 232 3.75 -36.68 -11.15
N GLN A 233 3.69 -37.92 -10.73
CA GLN A 233 4.41 -39.04 -11.39
C GLN A 233 3.84 -39.39 -12.76
N LYS A 234 2.56 -39.07 -13.00
CA LYS A 234 1.91 -39.24 -14.30
C LYS A 234 2.19 -38.04 -15.19
N ALA A 235 2.31 -38.28 -16.50
CA ALA A 235 2.47 -37.18 -17.45
C ALA A 235 1.24 -36.27 -17.41
N VAL A 236 1.47 -35.00 -17.09
CA VAL A 236 0.44 -33.98 -16.95
C VAL A 236 0.55 -33.02 -18.11
N ASN A 237 -0.50 -32.88 -18.90
CA ASN A 237 -0.56 -31.93 -19.98
C ASN A 237 -1.19 -30.59 -19.51
N ASN A 238 -2.06 -30.65 -18.50
CA ASN A 238 -2.76 -29.49 -18.00
C ASN A 238 -2.71 -29.46 -16.46
N PRO A 239 -2.02 -28.48 -15.84
CA PRO A 239 -1.88 -28.41 -14.39
C PRO A 239 -3.20 -28.26 -13.64
N ASN A 240 -4.24 -27.69 -14.30
CA ASN A 240 -5.57 -27.53 -13.71
C ASN A 240 -6.29 -28.86 -13.36
N GLU A 241 -5.82 -29.99 -13.91
CA GLU A 241 -6.40 -31.31 -13.63
C GLU A 241 -5.98 -31.86 -12.26
N ILE A 242 -4.83 -31.38 -11.74
CA ILE A 242 -4.25 -31.89 -10.49
C ILE A 242 -4.46 -30.92 -9.34
N VAL A 243 -4.35 -29.62 -9.61
CA VAL A 243 -4.36 -28.59 -8.57
C VAL A 243 -5.26 -27.43 -8.96
N LYS A 244 -5.77 -26.71 -7.97
CA LYS A 244 -6.66 -25.55 -8.16
C LYS A 244 -6.00 -24.27 -7.69
N LEU A 245 -6.37 -23.15 -8.30
CA LEU A 245 -5.95 -21.82 -7.87
C LEU A 245 -6.43 -21.56 -6.42
N GLY A 246 -5.55 -21.02 -5.56
CA GLY A 246 -5.84 -20.81 -4.14
C GLY A 246 -5.70 -22.06 -3.26
N GLN A 247 -5.38 -23.20 -3.83
CA GLN A 247 -5.17 -24.46 -3.07
C GLN A 247 -3.84 -24.40 -2.32
N ILE A 248 -3.85 -24.78 -1.04
CA ILE A 248 -2.64 -24.99 -0.25
C ILE A 248 -2.10 -26.38 -0.57
N VAL A 249 -0.85 -26.45 -0.98
CA VAL A 249 -0.16 -27.69 -1.34
C VAL A 249 1.15 -27.81 -0.57
N LYS A 250 1.54 -29.06 -0.30
CA LYS A 250 2.88 -29.40 0.20
C LYS A 250 3.79 -29.65 -0.98
N ALA A 251 4.98 -29.08 -0.95
CA ALA A 251 5.96 -29.29 -1.98
C ALA A 251 7.37 -29.43 -1.36
N LYS A 252 8.20 -30.26 -1.98
CA LYS A 252 9.60 -30.45 -1.59
C LYS A 252 10.46 -29.44 -2.33
N LEU A 253 11.35 -28.78 -1.62
CA LEU A 253 12.36 -27.89 -2.18
C LEU A 253 13.42 -28.67 -2.95
N ILE A 254 13.52 -28.44 -4.27
CA ILE A 254 14.51 -29.08 -5.14
C ILE A 254 15.62 -28.14 -5.57
N LEU A 255 15.34 -26.83 -5.61
CA LEU A 255 16.31 -25.79 -5.98
C LEU A 255 16.07 -24.52 -5.17
N ILE A 256 17.14 -23.94 -4.63
CA ILE A 256 17.16 -22.59 -4.05
C ILE A 256 18.29 -21.83 -4.73
N ASP A 257 17.95 -20.81 -5.52
CA ASP A 257 18.93 -19.93 -6.17
C ASP A 257 18.63 -18.47 -5.77
N PRO A 258 19.26 -17.96 -4.70
CA PRO A 258 19.03 -16.61 -4.23
C PRO A 258 19.53 -15.54 -5.21
N LYS A 259 20.56 -15.83 -5.98
CA LYS A 259 21.16 -14.86 -6.94
C LYS A 259 20.19 -14.56 -8.09
N ASN A 260 19.58 -15.62 -8.64
CA ASN A 260 18.63 -15.50 -9.74
C ASN A 260 17.16 -15.41 -9.25
N ARG A 261 16.94 -15.37 -7.92
CA ARG A 261 15.63 -15.32 -7.28
C ARG A 261 14.68 -16.41 -7.77
N LYS A 262 15.17 -17.66 -7.76
CA LYS A 262 14.42 -18.83 -8.23
C LYS A 262 14.34 -19.88 -7.14
N ILE A 263 13.13 -20.43 -6.96
CA ILE A 263 12.86 -21.59 -6.14
C ILE A 263 12.21 -22.66 -7.02
N GLY A 264 12.79 -23.84 -7.07
CA GLY A 264 12.22 -25.02 -7.67
C GLY A 264 11.56 -25.89 -6.62
N LEU A 265 10.34 -26.31 -6.90
CA LEU A 265 9.52 -27.14 -6.03
C LEU A 265 9.10 -28.43 -6.75
N SER A 266 8.93 -29.51 -5.99
CA SER A 266 8.41 -30.78 -6.48
C SER A 266 7.29 -31.30 -5.58
N MET A 267 6.18 -31.68 -6.18
CA MET A 267 5.08 -32.37 -5.51
C MET A 267 5.18 -33.90 -5.72
N LYS A 268 5.83 -34.32 -6.79
CA LYS A 268 6.03 -35.73 -7.17
C LYS A 268 6.66 -36.59 -6.07
N HIS A 269 7.63 -36.03 -5.35
CA HIS A 269 8.33 -36.74 -4.27
C HIS A 269 7.51 -36.89 -2.97
N LEU A 270 6.33 -36.30 -2.88
CA LEU A 270 5.42 -36.49 -1.76
C LEU A 270 4.41 -37.59 -2.00
N GLU A 271 4.05 -37.88 -3.27
CA GLU A 271 3.21 -39.02 -3.65
C GLU A 271 3.88 -40.34 -3.30
N GLU A 272 5.22 -40.46 -3.44
CA GLU A 272 5.97 -41.65 -3.06
C GLU A 272 5.88 -42.01 -1.58
N LYS A 273 5.74 -41.04 -0.67
CA LYS A 273 5.58 -41.33 0.76
C LYS A 273 4.16 -41.70 1.14
N ALA A 274 3.15 -41.19 0.44
CA ALA A 274 1.75 -41.50 0.72
C ALA A 274 1.40 -42.96 0.26
N GLU A 275 1.98 -43.45 -0.82
CA GLU A 275 1.80 -44.84 -1.28
C GLU A 275 2.63 -45.86 -0.47
N GLY A 276 3.74 -45.44 0.14
CA GLY A 276 4.60 -46.30 0.98
C GLY A 276 4.09 -46.53 2.41
N GLU A 277 3.20 -45.73 2.92
CA GLU A 277 2.63 -45.88 4.27
C GLU A 277 1.32 -46.70 4.32
N THR A 278 0.66 -46.91 3.18
CA THR A 278 -0.59 -47.70 3.14
C THR A 278 -0.39 -49.21 3.05
N THR A 279 0.86 -49.72 2.96
CA THR A 279 1.15 -51.13 2.82
C THR A 279 1.79 -51.82 4.05
N LYS A 280 1.84 -51.17 5.21
CA LYS A 280 2.30 -51.82 6.45
C LYS A 280 1.34 -51.68 7.61
N LYS A 281 0.67 -52.78 7.92
CA LYS A 281 -0.01 -53.21 9.15
C LYS A 281 -1.51 -52.98 9.28
N ALA A 282 -2.23 -54.02 8.86
CA ALA A 282 -3.38 -54.49 9.61
C ALA A 282 -2.90 -55.39 10.78
N PRO A 283 -3.22 -55.16 12.05
CA PRO A 283 -3.01 -56.13 13.11
C PRO A 283 -4.15 -57.17 13.06
N LYS A 284 -3.77 -58.43 13.01
CA LYS A 284 -4.66 -59.61 13.20
C LYS A 284 -5.41 -59.45 14.53
N ALA A 285 -6.72 -59.54 14.48
CA ALA A 285 -7.59 -59.79 15.60
C ALA A 285 -7.20 -61.13 16.24
N LYS A 286 -6.92 -61.12 17.54
CA LYS A 286 -6.89 -62.35 18.36
C LYS A 286 -8.32 -62.61 18.83
N GLU A 287 -8.86 -63.73 18.36
CA GLU A 287 -9.98 -64.42 18.97
C GLU A 287 -9.64 -64.70 20.46
N VAL A 288 -10.51 -64.28 21.34
CA VAL A 288 -10.56 -64.71 22.72
C VAL A 288 -11.73 -65.67 22.77
N THR A 289 -11.40 -66.95 22.92
CA THR A 289 -12.33 -68.01 23.28
C THR A 289 -12.78 -67.78 24.70
N GLU A 290 -14.10 -67.70 24.88
CA GLU A 290 -14.78 -67.99 26.17
C GLU A 290 -14.56 -69.45 26.48
N ASP A 291 -14.16 -69.73 27.71
CA ASP A 291 -14.51 -70.99 28.42
C ASP A 291 -14.97 -70.66 29.86
N ALA A 292 -16.10 -71.24 30.11
CA ALA A 292 -16.85 -71.17 31.36
C ALA A 292 -16.17 -71.90 32.53
N GLU A 293 -16.27 -71.38 33.71
CA GLU A 293 -16.85 -72.02 34.93
C GLU A 293 -17.04 -70.97 36.03
#